data_1fd56134b765a0ef2dc24886d0dbf46c
#
_entry.id   1fd56134b765a0ef2dc24886d0dbf46c
#
_cell.length_a   1.000
_cell.length_b   1.000
_cell.length_c   1.000
_cell.angle_alpha   90.00
_cell.angle_beta   90.00
_cell.angle_gamma   90.00
#
_symmetry.space_group_name_H-M   'P 1'
#
loop_
_entity.id
_entity.type
_entity.pdbx_description
1 polymer ?
#
loop_
_entity_poly.entity_id
_entity_poly.type
_entity_poly.pdbx_seq_one_letter_code
_entity_poly.pdbx_strand_id
1 'polypeptide(L)'
;HYNCPVVAYYPEVIAANVGDAAKITLIHDYLGLHRKRDFPVKAHAMLNQYFDGISLKEVKKAAKAAYEEYYGYFEKVRARGEETAEKQGKEVIVLAGRPYHVDPEINHGIDKLIASYGVAIISEDVISSRVKKFHTGVLNQWTYHSRLYAAAHYLKDQPHMNLVQLVSFGCGVDAITTDEVRDILESEGKIYTQIKIDEITNL
;
A
#
# COMPACT_ATOMS: atom_id res chain seq x y z
N HIS A 1 3.41 2.75 12.42
CA HIS A 1 3.64 1.49 11.68
C HIS A 1 4.97 1.56 10.96
N TYR A 2 5.52 0.41 10.63
CA TYR A 2 6.82 0.23 9.98
C TYR A 2 6.65 -0.37 8.60
N ASN A 3 7.64 -0.16 7.73
CA ASN A 3 7.77 -0.90 6.49
C ASN A 3 8.53 -2.22 6.72
N CYS A 4 8.39 -3.14 5.78
CA CYS A 4 9.16 -4.37 5.78
C CYS A 4 10.67 -4.07 5.80
N PRO A 5 11.48 -4.74 6.64
CA PRO A 5 12.93 -4.54 6.67
C PRO A 5 13.61 -4.76 5.32
N VAL A 6 13.16 -5.74 4.53
CA VAL A 6 13.70 -5.98 3.18
C VAL A 6 13.56 -4.74 2.31
N VAL A 7 12.37 -4.12 2.30
CA VAL A 7 12.13 -2.87 1.54
C VAL A 7 12.99 -1.72 2.07
N ALA A 8 13.15 -1.62 3.39
CA ALA A 8 13.94 -0.55 4.01
C ALA A 8 15.43 -0.64 3.67
N TYR A 9 15.96 -1.85 3.46
CA TYR A 9 17.39 -2.08 3.20
C TYR A 9 17.74 -2.29 1.73
N TYR A 10 16.81 -2.13 0.79
CA TYR A 10 17.11 -2.27 -0.64
C TYR A 10 18.24 -1.36 -1.13
N PRO A 11 18.37 -0.10 -0.70
CA PRO A 11 19.48 0.76 -1.13
C PRO A 11 20.85 0.17 -0.77
N GLU A 12 21.01 -0.36 0.44
CA GLU A 12 22.27 -0.99 0.89
C GLU A 12 22.54 -2.29 0.12
N VAL A 13 21.51 -3.08 -0.15
CA VAL A 13 21.63 -4.31 -0.95
C VAL A 13 22.08 -3.97 -2.37
N ILE A 14 21.49 -2.96 -2.99
CA ILE A 14 21.91 -2.49 -4.32
C ILE A 14 23.35 -2.00 -4.30
N ALA A 15 23.70 -1.15 -3.34
CA ALA A 15 25.06 -0.62 -3.21
C ALA A 15 26.11 -1.72 -3.04
N ALA A 16 25.77 -2.81 -2.34
CA ALA A 16 26.69 -3.90 -2.06
C ALA A 16 26.81 -4.94 -3.20
N ASN A 17 25.79 -5.07 -4.05
CA ASN A 17 25.71 -6.19 -5.01
C ASN A 17 25.75 -5.76 -6.48
N VAL A 18 25.44 -4.50 -6.79
CA VAL A 18 25.45 -4.00 -8.17
C VAL A 18 26.75 -3.28 -8.44
N GLY A 19 27.69 -3.92 -9.16
CA GLY A 19 29.04 -3.39 -9.40
C GLY A 19 29.07 -2.00 -10.06
N ASP A 20 28.09 -1.69 -10.90
CA ASP A 20 27.98 -0.37 -11.53
C ASP A 20 27.41 0.71 -10.59
N ALA A 21 26.84 0.35 -9.45
CA ALA A 21 26.41 1.32 -8.44
C ALA A 21 27.60 2.16 -7.90
N ALA A 22 28.80 1.61 -7.92
CA ALA A 22 30.01 2.33 -7.54
C ALA A 22 30.42 3.43 -8.54
N LYS A 23 29.85 3.44 -9.75
CA LYS A 23 30.14 4.42 -10.81
C LYS A 23 29.22 5.64 -10.76
N ILE A 24 28.20 5.60 -9.93
CA ILE A 24 27.21 6.67 -9.78
C ILE A 24 27.15 7.15 -8.32
N THR A 25 26.66 8.35 -8.11
CA THR A 25 26.34 8.83 -6.76
C THR A 25 25.01 8.24 -6.32
N LEU A 26 25.04 7.23 -5.46
CA LEU A 26 23.84 6.64 -4.86
C LEU A 26 23.49 7.40 -3.58
N ILE A 27 22.43 8.19 -3.63
CA ILE A 27 21.91 8.90 -2.46
C ILE A 27 20.88 7.99 -1.78
N HIS A 28 21.19 7.52 -0.58
CA HIS A 28 20.28 6.72 0.22
C HIS A 28 20.33 7.17 1.67
N ASP A 29 19.25 7.77 2.12
CA ASP A 29 19.10 8.30 3.47
C ASP A 29 17.74 7.92 4.04
N TYR A 30 17.69 7.72 5.36
CA TYR A 30 16.46 7.38 6.05
C TYR A 30 15.63 8.62 6.36
N LEU A 31 14.74 8.96 5.43
CA LEU A 31 13.84 10.11 5.53
C LEU A 31 12.42 9.67 5.90
N GLY A 32 11.96 10.08 7.07
CA GLY A 32 10.62 9.76 7.54
C GLY A 32 9.55 10.69 6.98
N LEU A 33 8.91 10.33 5.86
CA LEU A 33 7.84 11.13 5.24
C LEU A 33 6.66 11.40 6.18
N HIS A 34 6.39 10.53 7.15
CA HIS A 34 5.34 10.72 8.15
C HIS A 34 5.65 11.83 9.16
N ARG A 35 6.92 12.26 9.26
CA ARG A 35 7.39 13.33 10.16
C ARG A 35 7.50 14.65 9.42
N LYS A 36 6.37 15.24 9.07
CA LYS A 36 6.29 16.47 8.24
C LYS A 36 7.16 17.64 8.72
N ARG A 37 7.43 17.74 10.05
CA ARG A 37 8.28 18.81 10.61
C ARG A 37 9.77 18.54 10.39
N ASP A 38 10.17 17.27 10.54
CA ASP A 38 11.58 16.87 10.50
C ASP A 38 12.05 16.62 9.05
N PHE A 39 11.15 16.13 8.19
CA PHE A 39 11.48 15.75 6.82
C PHE A 39 12.20 16.84 6.04
N PRO A 40 11.71 18.11 5.95
CA PRO A 40 12.40 19.14 5.18
C PRO A 40 13.78 19.49 5.71
N VAL A 41 14.00 19.39 7.04
CA VAL A 41 15.29 19.68 7.65
C VAL A 41 16.29 18.58 7.31
N LYS A 42 15.89 17.33 7.43
CA LYS A 42 16.73 16.18 7.08
C LYS A 42 17.01 16.12 5.58
N ALA A 43 15.99 16.34 4.75
CA ALA A 43 16.16 16.40 3.29
C ALA A 43 17.12 17.51 2.87
N HIS A 44 17.03 18.69 3.49
CA HIS A 44 17.99 19.76 3.25
C HIS A 44 19.41 19.37 3.63
N ALA A 45 19.61 18.76 4.80
CA ALA A 45 20.92 18.32 5.25
C ALA A 45 21.52 17.26 4.33
N MET A 46 20.71 16.31 3.85
CA MET A 46 21.11 15.30 2.88
C MET A 46 21.48 15.93 1.52
N LEU A 47 20.60 16.76 0.96
CA LEU A 47 20.83 17.38 -0.37
C LEU A 47 22.08 18.23 -0.40
N ASN A 48 22.40 18.98 0.66
CA ASN A 48 23.61 19.80 0.70
C ASN A 48 24.93 19.01 0.86
N GLN A 49 24.88 17.68 1.00
CA GLN A 49 26.08 16.84 0.88
C GLN A 49 26.49 16.63 -0.58
N TYR A 50 25.56 16.80 -1.52
CA TYR A 50 25.73 16.46 -2.92
C TYR A 50 25.51 17.65 -3.86
N PHE A 51 24.79 18.67 -3.43
CA PHE A 51 24.40 19.82 -4.26
C PHE A 51 24.60 21.12 -3.49
N ASP A 52 25.23 22.09 -4.14
CA ASP A 52 25.46 23.43 -3.58
C ASP A 52 24.25 24.35 -3.79
N GLY A 53 24.09 25.30 -2.88
CA GLY A 53 23.18 26.44 -3.05
C GLY A 53 21.71 26.17 -2.77
N ILE A 54 21.35 24.99 -2.26
CA ILE A 54 19.96 24.68 -1.89
C ILE A 54 19.67 25.26 -0.51
N SER A 55 18.69 26.16 -0.42
CA SER A 55 18.29 26.74 0.85
C SER A 55 17.22 25.90 1.57
N LEU A 56 17.22 25.92 2.91
CA LEU A 56 16.16 25.28 3.71
C LEU A 56 14.77 25.83 3.39
N LYS A 57 14.69 27.11 2.98
CA LYS A 57 13.41 27.73 2.61
C LYS A 57 12.83 27.10 1.34
N GLU A 58 13.67 26.84 0.36
CA GLU A 58 13.27 26.13 -0.89
C GLU A 58 12.83 24.71 -0.61
N VAL A 59 13.59 23.96 0.19
CA VAL A 59 13.22 22.58 0.56
C VAL A 59 11.90 22.55 1.33
N LYS A 60 11.67 23.48 2.26
CA LYS A 60 10.39 23.59 2.97
C LYS A 60 9.23 23.89 2.02
N LYS A 61 9.43 24.78 1.05
CA LYS A 61 8.41 25.12 0.04
C LYS A 61 8.10 23.91 -0.85
N ALA A 62 9.13 23.22 -1.33
CA ALA A 62 8.98 22.02 -2.16
C ALA A 62 8.29 20.87 -1.39
N ALA A 63 8.72 20.63 -0.14
CA ALA A 63 8.10 19.60 0.70
C ALA A 63 6.62 19.90 0.97
N LYS A 64 6.25 21.17 1.20
CA LYS A 64 4.86 21.56 1.38
C LYS A 64 4.04 21.24 0.13
N ALA A 65 4.50 21.64 -1.04
CA ALA A 65 3.82 21.38 -2.31
C ALA A 65 3.68 19.87 -2.58
N ALA A 66 4.76 19.09 -2.32
CA ALA A 66 4.74 17.64 -2.46
C ALA A 66 3.73 16.96 -1.52
N TYR A 67 3.61 17.41 -0.28
CA TYR A 67 2.59 16.88 0.64
C TYR A 67 1.16 17.26 0.21
N GLU A 68 0.94 18.45 -0.30
CA GLU A 68 -0.37 18.87 -0.82
C GLU A 68 -0.78 18.00 -2.01
N GLU A 69 0.12 17.75 -2.95
CA GLU A 69 -0.09 16.86 -4.09
C GLU A 69 -0.37 15.42 -3.62
N TYR A 70 0.48 14.88 -2.74
CA TYR A 70 0.38 13.52 -2.22
C TYR A 70 -0.97 13.25 -1.54
N TYR A 71 -1.38 14.12 -0.61
CA TYR A 71 -2.67 13.96 0.06
C TYR A 71 -3.85 14.24 -0.87
N GLY A 72 -3.73 15.21 -1.77
CA GLY A 72 -4.74 15.48 -2.78
C GLY A 72 -4.96 14.31 -3.74
N TYR A 73 -3.90 13.57 -4.07
CA TYR A 73 -4.01 12.34 -4.85
C TYR A 73 -4.83 11.27 -4.11
N PHE A 74 -4.56 11.02 -2.84
CA PHE A 74 -5.34 10.06 -2.05
C PHE A 74 -6.82 10.42 -1.95
N GLU A 75 -7.15 11.71 -1.78
CA GLU A 75 -8.54 12.15 -1.78
C GLU A 75 -9.22 11.87 -3.14
N LYS A 76 -8.52 12.11 -4.25
CA LYS A 76 -9.03 11.80 -5.60
C LYS A 76 -9.26 10.30 -5.80
N VAL A 77 -8.32 9.46 -5.37
CA VAL A 77 -8.44 7.99 -5.47
C VAL A 77 -9.66 7.51 -4.67
N ARG A 78 -9.83 8.00 -3.44
CA ARG A 78 -10.99 7.65 -2.61
C ARG A 78 -12.30 8.08 -3.26
N ALA A 79 -12.40 9.35 -3.66
CA ALA A 79 -13.61 9.87 -4.31
C ALA A 79 -13.98 9.07 -5.56
N ARG A 80 -12.97 8.70 -6.36
CA ARG A 80 -13.19 7.89 -7.57
C ARG A 80 -13.65 6.48 -7.25
N GLY A 81 -13.06 5.84 -6.23
CA GLY A 81 -13.45 4.51 -5.79
C GLY A 81 -14.88 4.48 -5.22
N GLU A 82 -15.24 5.46 -4.40
CA GLU A 82 -16.59 5.64 -3.87
C GLU A 82 -17.62 5.86 -4.99
N GLU A 83 -17.35 6.76 -5.91
CA GLU A 83 -18.18 6.99 -7.10
C GLU A 83 -18.38 5.70 -7.92
N THR A 84 -17.33 4.90 -8.06
CA THR A 84 -17.39 3.63 -8.79
C THR A 84 -18.28 2.63 -8.07
N ALA A 85 -18.15 2.50 -6.76
CA ALA A 85 -18.99 1.62 -5.94
C ALA A 85 -20.47 2.03 -5.94
N GLU A 86 -20.74 3.33 -5.84
CA GLU A 86 -22.12 3.87 -5.81
C GLU A 86 -22.82 3.76 -7.18
N LYS A 87 -22.13 4.16 -8.26
CA LYS A 87 -22.77 4.23 -9.60
C LYS A 87 -23.12 2.88 -10.19
N GLN A 88 -22.39 1.84 -9.82
CA GLN A 88 -22.63 0.54 -10.45
C GLN A 88 -23.76 -0.25 -9.80
N GLY A 89 -24.21 0.11 -8.60
CA GLY A 89 -25.32 -0.55 -7.88
C GLY A 89 -25.17 -2.09 -7.83
N LYS A 90 -23.92 -2.56 -7.95
CA LYS A 90 -23.55 -3.96 -8.11
C LYS A 90 -22.72 -4.41 -6.92
N GLU A 91 -22.51 -5.71 -6.84
CA GLU A 91 -21.49 -6.26 -5.94
C GLU A 91 -20.13 -5.62 -6.19
N VAL A 92 -19.43 -5.27 -5.11
CA VAL A 92 -18.12 -4.64 -5.14
C VAL A 92 -17.08 -5.61 -4.62
N ILE A 93 -16.03 -5.82 -5.38
CA ILE A 93 -14.85 -6.55 -4.93
C ILE A 93 -13.78 -5.54 -4.49
N VAL A 94 -13.35 -5.65 -3.25
CA VAL A 94 -12.19 -4.95 -2.74
C VAL A 94 -10.97 -5.81 -3.03
N LEU A 95 -10.18 -5.40 -4.00
CA LEU A 95 -8.92 -6.05 -4.34
C LEU A 95 -7.85 -5.57 -3.36
N ALA A 96 -7.47 -6.46 -2.48
CA ALA A 96 -6.60 -6.17 -1.35
C ALA A 96 -5.22 -6.83 -1.53
N GLY A 97 -4.20 -6.23 -0.96
CA GLY A 97 -2.84 -6.76 -1.02
C GLY A 97 -1.81 -5.71 -0.72
N ARG A 98 -0.60 -5.92 -1.19
CA ARG A 98 0.43 -4.89 -1.16
C ARG A 98 0.25 -3.94 -2.34
N PRO A 99 0.74 -2.70 -2.28
CA PRO A 99 0.53 -1.72 -3.35
C PRO A 99 0.93 -2.20 -4.75
N TYR A 100 1.96 -3.02 -4.87
CA TYR A 100 2.41 -3.55 -6.16
C TYR A 100 1.48 -4.62 -6.75
N HIS A 101 0.59 -5.24 -5.96
CA HIS A 101 -0.36 -6.23 -6.47
C HIS A 101 -1.42 -5.64 -7.42
N VAL A 102 -1.61 -4.32 -7.43
CA VAL A 102 -2.51 -3.64 -8.38
C VAL A 102 -1.82 -3.27 -9.70
N ASP A 103 -0.50 -3.50 -9.81
CA ASP A 103 0.23 -3.30 -11.05
C ASP A 103 -0.18 -4.37 -12.07
N PRO A 104 -0.55 -3.99 -13.33
CA PRO A 104 -1.03 -4.93 -14.34
C PRO A 104 -0.04 -6.05 -14.71
N GLU A 105 1.25 -5.78 -14.64
CA GLU A 105 2.29 -6.79 -14.93
C GLU A 105 2.41 -7.81 -13.78
N ILE A 106 2.13 -7.38 -12.55
CA ILE A 106 2.23 -8.24 -11.37
C ILE A 106 0.95 -9.03 -11.13
N ASN A 107 -0.22 -8.44 -11.36
CA ASN A 107 -1.49 -9.13 -11.12
C ASN A 107 -1.93 -10.04 -12.28
N HIS A 108 -1.19 -10.05 -13.39
CA HIS A 108 -1.45 -10.91 -14.56
C HIS A 108 -2.88 -10.81 -15.11
N GLY A 109 -3.55 -9.66 -14.94
CA GLY A 109 -4.91 -9.42 -15.43
C GLY A 109 -6.02 -9.99 -14.53
N ILE A 110 -5.73 -10.35 -13.27
CA ILE A 110 -6.73 -10.81 -12.30
C ILE A 110 -7.82 -9.75 -12.09
N ASP A 111 -7.46 -8.47 -12.07
CA ASP A 111 -8.40 -7.35 -12.02
C ASP A 111 -9.40 -7.38 -13.19
N LYS A 112 -8.92 -7.60 -14.41
CA LYS A 112 -9.75 -7.70 -15.61
C LYS A 112 -10.65 -8.95 -15.58
N LEU A 113 -10.11 -10.06 -15.11
CA LEU A 113 -10.88 -11.30 -14.95
C LEU A 113 -12.03 -11.09 -13.95
N ILE A 114 -11.76 -10.52 -12.79
CA ILE A 114 -12.80 -10.24 -11.79
C ILE A 114 -13.84 -9.27 -12.37
N ALA A 115 -13.41 -8.19 -13.04
CA ALA A 115 -14.30 -7.23 -13.67
C ALA A 115 -15.20 -7.87 -14.75
N SER A 116 -14.73 -8.90 -15.43
CA SER A 116 -15.51 -9.61 -16.47
C SER A 116 -16.76 -10.31 -15.93
N TYR A 117 -16.82 -10.58 -14.63
CA TYR A 117 -18.02 -11.09 -13.95
C TYR A 117 -19.09 -10.02 -13.69
N GLY A 118 -18.86 -8.79 -14.13
CA GLY A 118 -19.82 -7.70 -14.02
C GLY A 118 -19.87 -7.06 -12.63
N VAL A 119 -18.87 -7.24 -11.80
CA VAL A 119 -18.72 -6.61 -10.49
C VAL A 119 -17.85 -5.35 -10.58
N ALA A 120 -18.02 -4.45 -9.64
CA ALA A 120 -17.12 -3.30 -9.48
C ALA A 120 -15.86 -3.70 -8.70
N ILE A 121 -14.72 -3.11 -9.05
CA ILE A 121 -13.46 -3.33 -8.33
C ILE A 121 -12.96 -2.00 -7.77
N ILE A 122 -12.57 -2.02 -6.51
CA ILE A 122 -11.84 -0.95 -5.83
C ILE A 122 -10.65 -1.55 -5.08
N SER A 123 -9.62 -0.75 -4.83
CA SER A 123 -8.50 -1.17 -3.99
C SER A 123 -8.77 -0.90 -2.50
N GLU A 124 -8.07 -1.58 -1.62
CA GLU A 124 -8.28 -1.46 -0.16
C GLU A 124 -8.00 -0.06 0.38
N ASP A 125 -7.18 0.75 -0.28
CA ASP A 125 -6.86 2.11 0.16
C ASP A 125 -8.02 3.10 -0.01
N VAL A 126 -9.04 2.77 -0.81
CA VAL A 126 -10.29 3.53 -0.89
C VAL A 126 -11.02 3.52 0.45
N ILE A 127 -11.04 2.38 1.15
CA ILE A 127 -11.86 2.15 2.34
C ILE A 127 -11.08 2.04 3.65
N SER A 128 -9.82 1.63 3.62
CA SER A 128 -9.04 1.34 4.83
C SER A 128 -8.93 2.53 5.79
N SER A 129 -8.91 3.75 5.27
CA SER A 129 -8.85 4.97 6.08
C SER A 129 -10.19 5.36 6.76
N ARG A 130 -11.28 4.67 6.42
CA ARG A 130 -12.59 4.85 7.06
C ARG A 130 -12.60 4.30 8.48
N VAL A 131 -11.79 3.29 8.76
CA VAL A 131 -11.68 2.68 10.09
C VAL A 131 -10.44 3.21 10.80
N LYS A 132 -10.65 4.08 11.78
CA LYS A 132 -9.55 4.74 12.50
C LYS A 132 -9.05 3.95 13.70
N LYS A 133 -9.91 3.15 14.32
CA LYS A 133 -9.58 2.34 15.49
C LYS A 133 -10.26 0.98 15.35
N PHE A 134 -9.47 -0.05 15.50
CA PHE A 134 -9.90 -1.44 15.48
C PHE A 134 -8.95 -2.29 16.32
N HIS A 135 -9.40 -3.45 16.72
CA HIS A 135 -8.61 -4.44 17.44
C HIS A 135 -8.18 -5.54 16.46
N THR A 136 -7.00 -6.09 16.66
CA THR A 136 -6.49 -7.27 15.96
C THR A 136 -6.04 -8.30 16.98
N GLY A 137 -6.22 -9.57 16.70
CA GLY A 137 -5.69 -10.67 17.52
C GLY A 137 -4.17 -10.79 17.46
N VAL A 138 -3.56 -10.16 16.46
CA VAL A 138 -2.12 -10.18 16.20
C VAL A 138 -1.50 -8.80 16.39
N LEU A 139 -0.16 -8.75 16.49
CA LEU A 139 0.57 -7.49 16.62
C LEU A 139 0.47 -6.68 15.32
N ASN A 140 -0.26 -5.56 15.38
CA ASN A 140 -0.46 -4.65 14.26
C ASN A 140 0.62 -3.58 14.22
N GLN A 141 1.75 -3.86 13.57
CA GLN A 141 2.88 -2.93 13.46
C GLN A 141 3.29 -2.57 12.02
N TRP A 142 2.78 -3.29 11.02
CA TRP A 142 3.17 -3.11 9.63
C TRP A 142 2.18 -2.23 8.86
N THR A 143 2.68 -1.27 8.10
CA THR A 143 1.86 -0.25 7.44
C THR A 143 0.80 -0.84 6.52
N TYR A 144 1.21 -1.70 5.60
CA TYR A 144 0.28 -2.25 4.59
C TYR A 144 -0.64 -3.32 5.17
N HIS A 145 -0.14 -4.13 6.10
CA HIS A 145 -0.96 -5.15 6.77
C HIS A 145 -2.05 -4.49 7.64
N SER A 146 -1.71 -3.39 8.34
CA SER A 146 -2.69 -2.58 9.07
C SER A 146 -3.82 -2.05 8.16
N ARG A 147 -3.51 -1.72 6.91
CA ARG A 147 -4.53 -1.32 5.93
C ARG A 147 -5.46 -2.46 5.56
N LEU A 148 -4.93 -3.68 5.41
CA LEU A 148 -5.73 -4.88 5.13
C LEU A 148 -6.68 -5.19 6.28
N TYR A 149 -6.20 -5.13 7.53
CA TYR A 149 -7.05 -5.29 8.72
C TYR A 149 -8.16 -4.23 8.78
N ALA A 150 -7.80 -2.96 8.53
CA ALA A 150 -8.79 -1.88 8.49
C ALA A 150 -9.84 -2.10 7.40
N ALA A 151 -9.43 -2.55 6.21
CA ALA A 151 -10.35 -2.88 5.13
C ALA A 151 -11.30 -4.03 5.51
N ALA A 152 -10.77 -5.10 6.12
CA ALA A 152 -11.58 -6.21 6.60
C ALA A 152 -12.62 -5.76 7.65
N HIS A 153 -12.18 -4.94 8.61
CA HIS A 153 -13.11 -4.36 9.60
C HIS A 153 -14.18 -3.45 9.00
N TYR A 154 -13.86 -2.73 7.92
CA TYR A 154 -14.88 -1.95 7.20
C TYR A 154 -15.88 -2.86 6.50
N LEU A 155 -15.38 -3.90 5.84
CA LEU A 155 -16.18 -4.77 4.98
C LEU A 155 -17.16 -5.67 5.73
N LYS A 156 -16.88 -6.03 6.97
CA LYS A 156 -17.74 -6.89 7.75
C LYS A 156 -19.18 -6.37 7.86
N ASP A 157 -19.37 -5.05 7.89
CA ASP A 157 -20.65 -4.37 7.96
C ASP A 157 -21.25 -3.98 6.59
N GLN A 158 -20.61 -4.39 5.48
CA GLN A 158 -21.01 -4.00 4.11
C GLN A 158 -21.56 -5.20 3.33
N PRO A 159 -22.88 -5.37 3.20
CA PRO A 159 -23.47 -6.60 2.62
C PRO A 159 -23.07 -6.82 1.15
N HIS A 160 -22.89 -5.75 0.37
CA HIS A 160 -22.59 -5.83 -1.07
C HIS A 160 -21.10 -5.71 -1.41
N MET A 161 -20.23 -5.78 -0.41
CA MET A 161 -18.79 -5.72 -0.61
C MET A 161 -18.13 -7.00 -0.13
N ASN A 162 -17.22 -7.54 -0.95
CA ASN A 162 -16.43 -8.72 -0.62
C ASN A 162 -14.95 -8.44 -0.85
N LEU A 163 -14.08 -9.17 -0.17
CA LEU A 163 -12.64 -8.98 -0.27
C LEU A 163 -11.99 -10.13 -1.02
N VAL A 164 -11.14 -9.77 -1.97
CA VAL A 164 -10.21 -10.71 -2.63
C VAL A 164 -8.79 -10.23 -2.31
N GLN A 165 -8.06 -11.03 -1.56
CA GLN A 165 -6.67 -10.71 -1.19
C GLN A 165 -5.69 -11.37 -2.15
N LEU A 166 -4.85 -10.55 -2.76
CA LEU A 166 -3.70 -11.02 -3.52
C LEU A 166 -2.50 -11.22 -2.60
N VAL A 167 -1.85 -12.34 -2.72
CA VAL A 167 -0.62 -12.68 -1.98
C VAL A 167 0.44 -13.18 -2.96
N SER A 168 1.70 -12.90 -2.66
CA SER A 168 2.84 -13.38 -3.43
C SER A 168 3.88 -13.95 -2.48
N PHE A 169 4.70 -14.87 -2.95
CA PHE A 169 5.78 -15.57 -2.26
C PHE A 169 5.47 -16.00 -0.79
N GLY A 170 6.35 -16.75 -0.18
CA GLY A 170 6.19 -17.29 1.18
C GLY A 170 6.64 -16.29 2.28
N CYS A 171 6.04 -15.12 2.36
CA CYS A 171 6.34 -14.18 3.44
C CYS A 171 5.57 -14.55 4.71
N GLY A 172 6.28 -14.79 5.82
CA GLY A 172 5.65 -15.16 7.10
C GLY A 172 4.69 -14.08 7.64
N VAL A 173 4.93 -12.80 7.35
CA VAL A 173 4.01 -11.72 7.74
C VAL A 173 2.72 -11.79 6.93
N ASP A 174 2.77 -12.18 5.65
CA ASP A 174 1.57 -12.39 4.85
C ASP A 174 0.74 -13.57 5.38
N ALA A 175 1.38 -14.65 5.81
CA ALA A 175 0.66 -15.78 6.41
C ALA A 175 -0.14 -15.34 7.64
N ILE A 176 0.46 -14.60 8.57
CA ILE A 176 -0.23 -14.06 9.74
C ILE A 176 -1.35 -13.09 9.31
N THR A 177 -1.09 -12.27 8.30
CA THR A 177 -2.07 -11.28 7.84
C THR A 177 -3.28 -11.93 7.18
N THR A 178 -3.07 -12.96 6.38
CA THR A 178 -4.17 -13.68 5.72
C THR A 178 -5.07 -14.37 6.73
N ASP A 179 -4.49 -14.97 7.77
CA ASP A 179 -5.27 -15.59 8.84
C ASP A 179 -6.09 -14.56 9.62
N GLU A 180 -5.50 -13.45 10.03
CA GLU A 180 -6.21 -12.39 10.76
C GLU A 180 -7.32 -11.75 9.90
N VAL A 181 -7.06 -11.46 8.61
CA VAL A 181 -8.08 -10.92 7.69
C VAL A 181 -9.24 -11.91 7.53
N ARG A 182 -8.94 -13.20 7.41
CA ARG A 182 -9.94 -14.26 7.34
C ARG A 182 -10.78 -14.27 8.59
N ASP A 183 -10.17 -14.31 9.77
CA ASP A 183 -10.86 -14.35 11.05
C ASP A 183 -11.80 -13.15 11.24
N ILE A 184 -11.36 -11.94 10.88
CA ILE A 184 -12.17 -10.73 10.93
C ILE A 184 -13.42 -10.86 10.03
N LEU A 185 -13.27 -11.36 8.82
CA LEU A 185 -14.37 -11.48 7.85
C LEU A 185 -15.32 -12.62 8.20
N GLU A 186 -14.79 -13.81 8.50
CA GLU A 186 -15.57 -15.01 8.76
C GLU A 186 -16.34 -14.91 10.10
N SER A 187 -15.84 -14.13 11.08
CA SER A 187 -16.57 -13.86 12.32
C SER A 187 -17.94 -13.20 12.10
N GLU A 188 -18.12 -12.53 10.98
CA GLU A 188 -19.40 -11.89 10.58
C GLU A 188 -20.06 -12.60 9.38
N GLY A 189 -19.64 -13.83 9.09
CA GLY A 189 -20.21 -14.64 8.01
C GLY A 189 -19.85 -14.23 6.60
N LYS A 190 -18.80 -13.40 6.44
CA LYS A 190 -18.28 -13.02 5.13
C LYS A 190 -17.33 -14.09 4.59
N ILE A 191 -17.34 -14.25 3.28
CA ILE A 191 -16.38 -15.13 2.60
C ILE A 191 -15.03 -14.42 2.49
N TYR A 192 -13.96 -15.12 2.85
CA TYR A 192 -12.60 -14.71 2.58
C TYR A 192 -12.07 -15.41 1.33
N THR A 193 -11.56 -14.65 0.39
CA THR A 193 -10.96 -15.18 -0.85
C THR A 193 -9.51 -14.74 -0.95
N GLN A 194 -8.61 -15.72 -1.12
CA GLN A 194 -7.17 -15.48 -1.31
C GLN A 194 -6.75 -16.01 -2.68
N ILE A 195 -6.05 -15.19 -3.45
CA ILE A 195 -5.43 -15.59 -4.71
C ILE A 195 -3.92 -15.42 -4.59
N LYS A 196 -3.19 -16.51 -4.77
CA LYS A 196 -1.74 -16.49 -4.77
C LYS A 196 -1.24 -16.18 -6.18
N ILE A 197 -0.39 -15.16 -6.28
CA ILE A 197 0.29 -14.78 -7.50
C ILE A 197 1.71 -15.33 -7.41
N ASP A 198 2.06 -16.23 -8.31
CA ASP A 198 3.41 -16.79 -8.45
C ASP A 198 3.97 -16.45 -9.82
N GLU A 199 5.30 -16.34 -9.92
CA GLU A 199 6.02 -16.09 -11.18
C GLU A 199 5.81 -17.21 -12.24
N ILE A 200 5.33 -18.37 -11.82
CA ILE A 200 5.18 -19.59 -12.64
C ILE A 200 3.72 -19.86 -13.02
N THR A 201 2.79 -19.02 -12.65
CA THR A 201 1.40 -19.22 -13.03
C THR A 201 1.19 -18.90 -14.52
N ASN A 202 1.32 -19.92 -15.36
CA ASN A 202 0.62 -19.93 -16.64
C ASN A 202 -0.88 -20.05 -16.33
N LEU A 203 -1.57 -18.95 -16.43
CA LEU A 203 -3.03 -18.92 -16.44
C LEU A 203 -3.55 -19.37 -17.82
#